data_9c8b42563da4284a064e1444204abbce
#
_entry.id   9c8b42563da4284a064e1444204abbce
#
_cell.length_a   1.000
_cell.length_b   1.000
_cell.length_c   1.000
_cell.angle_alpha   90.00
_cell.angle_beta   90.00
_cell.angle_gamma   90.00
#
_symmetry.space_group_name_H-M   'P 1'
#
loop_
_entity.id
_entity.type
_entity.pdbx_description
1 polymer ?
#
loop_
_entity_poly.entity_id
_entity_poly.type
_entity_poly.pdbx_seq_one_letter_code
_entity_poly.pdbx_strand_id
1 'polypeptide(L)'
;IPSERLMRALNTRLPPEIAATGCREVPPEFHARYSCAGKRYRYRILNAPVRDPFWEGLALYWPRPLDAGLLDRQAKDFLGTHDFSAFRNAGSGVEDPVRTVFECGVTRAGDLVELTVAGDGFLYNMVRIMAGTLLDMARGSVPVGSIPEILESRDRSRAGMTAPACGLILEKVFYPKL
;
A
#
# COMPACT_ATOMS: atom_id res chain seq x y z
N ILE A 1 28.49 7.90 20.56
CA ILE A 1 28.74 8.63 19.29
C ILE A 1 27.52 9.48 19.01
N PRO A 2 27.67 10.81 18.76
CA PRO A 2 26.53 11.66 18.43
C PRO A 2 25.74 11.09 17.24
N SER A 3 24.40 11.17 17.31
CA SER A 3 23.48 10.58 16.30
C SER A 3 23.77 11.08 14.87
N GLU A 4 24.13 12.35 14.71
CA GLU A 4 24.50 12.91 13.40
C GLU A 4 25.78 12.29 12.81
N ARG A 5 26.78 11.99 13.66
CA ARG A 5 28.00 11.29 13.19
C ARG A 5 27.70 9.86 12.80
N LEU A 6 26.81 9.20 13.56
CA LEU A 6 26.37 7.84 13.24
C LEU A 6 25.63 7.79 11.88
N MET A 7 24.71 8.74 11.63
CA MET A 7 24.00 8.86 10.35
C MET A 7 24.97 9.01 9.18
N ARG A 8 25.97 9.91 9.30
CA ARG A 8 26.99 10.10 8.25
C ARG A 8 27.82 8.84 8.02
N ALA A 9 28.26 8.19 9.11
CA ALA A 9 29.04 6.95 9.02
C ALA A 9 28.25 5.81 8.37
N LEU A 10 26.95 5.69 8.65
CA LEU A 10 26.08 4.73 7.97
C LEU A 10 26.02 4.98 6.46
N ASN A 11 25.83 6.22 6.02
CA ASN A 11 25.72 6.57 4.61
C ASN A 11 27.03 6.35 3.81
N THR A 12 28.18 6.25 4.47
CA THR A 12 29.42 5.84 3.77
C THR A 12 29.49 4.34 3.48
N ARG A 13 28.62 3.54 4.06
CA ARG A 13 28.61 2.07 3.96
C ARG A 13 27.36 1.51 3.29
N LEU A 14 26.29 2.31 3.22
CA LEU A 14 25.06 1.92 2.56
C LEU A 14 25.22 1.94 1.04
N PRO A 15 24.59 1.01 0.30
CA PRO A 15 24.55 1.05 -1.15
C PRO A 15 23.78 2.30 -1.62
N PRO A 16 24.00 2.76 -2.88
CA PRO A 16 23.42 4.01 -3.38
C PRO A 16 21.89 4.09 -3.37
N GLU A 17 21.22 2.93 -3.35
CA GLU A 17 19.76 2.82 -3.29
C GLU A 17 19.20 3.05 -1.88
N ILE A 18 20.04 3.12 -0.85
CA ILE A 18 19.63 3.28 0.56
C ILE A 18 20.33 4.46 1.18
N ALA A 19 19.57 5.36 1.81
CA ALA A 19 20.10 6.49 2.55
C ALA A 19 19.46 6.63 3.93
N ALA A 20 20.28 6.83 4.97
CA ALA A 20 19.82 7.26 6.26
C ALA A 20 19.60 8.78 6.25
N THR A 21 18.35 9.21 6.43
CA THR A 21 17.96 10.65 6.41
C THR A 21 17.84 11.26 7.79
N GLY A 22 17.86 10.43 8.83
CA GLY A 22 17.80 10.88 10.24
C GLY A 22 18.29 9.80 11.19
N CYS A 23 18.76 10.20 12.35
CA CYS A 23 19.15 9.33 13.45
C CYS A 23 18.80 10.00 14.77
N ARG A 24 18.15 9.28 15.67
CA ARG A 24 17.79 9.76 17.01
C ARG A 24 17.89 8.64 18.04
N GLU A 25 18.10 9.01 19.28
CA GLU A 25 17.97 8.09 20.38
C GLU A 25 16.51 7.80 20.69
N VAL A 26 16.22 6.58 21.12
CA VAL A 26 14.89 6.11 21.50
C VAL A 26 14.97 5.33 22.81
N PRO A 27 13.88 5.17 23.55
CA PRO A 27 13.86 4.35 24.76
C PRO A 27 14.28 2.91 24.45
N PRO A 28 14.91 2.20 25.42
CA PRO A 28 15.41 0.82 25.20
C PRO A 28 14.33 -0.20 24.78
N GLU A 29 13.09 0.02 25.20
CA GLU A 29 11.91 -0.81 24.85
C GLU A 29 11.39 -0.55 23.44
N PHE A 30 11.85 0.46 22.74
CA PHE A 30 11.43 0.77 21.39
C PHE A 30 11.87 -0.32 20.41
N HIS A 31 10.92 -0.81 19.63
CA HIS A 31 11.18 -1.75 18.55
C HIS A 31 10.58 -1.24 17.24
N ALA A 32 11.40 -1.03 16.21
CA ALA A 32 10.99 -0.40 14.94
C ALA A 32 9.78 -1.09 14.25
N ARG A 33 9.60 -2.40 14.45
CA ARG A 33 8.48 -3.15 13.88
C ARG A 33 7.26 -3.19 14.80
N TYR A 34 7.47 -3.38 16.11
CA TYR A 34 6.38 -3.64 17.05
C TYR A 34 5.85 -2.37 17.74
N SER A 35 6.65 -1.33 17.85
CA SER A 35 6.21 -0.03 18.37
C SER A 35 5.50 0.84 17.31
N CYS A 36 5.25 0.29 16.12
CA CYS A 36 4.57 0.95 15.03
C CYS A 36 3.06 1.05 15.32
N ALA A 37 2.51 2.26 15.26
CA ALA A 37 1.08 2.55 15.43
C ALA A 37 0.29 2.46 14.11
N GLY A 38 0.98 2.37 12.97
CA GLY A 38 0.35 2.26 11.66
C GLY A 38 1.34 2.47 10.53
N LYS A 39 0.87 2.24 9.31
CA LYS A 39 1.66 2.40 8.09
C LYS A 39 0.83 3.05 7.01
N ARG A 40 1.51 3.77 6.11
CA ARG A 40 0.93 4.25 4.85
C ARG A 40 1.66 3.60 3.70
N TYR A 41 0.89 3.03 2.79
CA TYR A 41 1.36 2.53 1.51
C TYR A 41 0.82 3.38 0.37
N ARG A 42 1.58 3.43 -0.72
CA ARG A 42 1.18 3.99 -1.99
C ARG A 42 1.37 2.93 -3.06
N TYR A 43 0.37 2.80 -3.94
CA TYR A 43 0.47 1.93 -5.10
C TYR A 43 0.37 2.79 -6.37
N ARG A 44 1.42 2.77 -7.19
CA ARG A 44 1.56 3.59 -8.40
C ARG A 44 1.16 2.83 -9.64
N ILE A 45 0.42 3.49 -10.51
CA ILE A 45 -0.03 2.99 -11.80
C ILE A 45 0.32 4.03 -12.85
N LEU A 46 1.17 3.68 -13.80
CA LEU A 46 1.42 4.48 -15.00
C LEU A 46 0.29 4.20 -16.00
N ASN A 47 -0.65 5.12 -16.09
CA ASN A 47 -1.82 5.01 -16.95
C ASN A 47 -1.63 5.85 -18.22
N ALA A 48 -0.88 5.34 -19.17
CA ALA A 48 -0.52 5.97 -20.43
C ALA A 48 -0.69 5.00 -21.60
N PRO A 49 -0.94 5.48 -22.84
CA PRO A 49 -1.04 4.64 -24.02
C PRO A 49 0.25 3.87 -24.34
N VAL A 50 1.41 4.47 -24.01
CA VAL A 50 2.73 3.91 -24.22
C VAL A 50 3.47 3.87 -22.89
N ARG A 51 4.21 2.78 -22.64
CA ARG A 51 5.05 2.66 -21.45
C ARG A 51 6.17 3.71 -21.47
N ASP A 52 6.54 4.18 -20.29
CA ASP A 52 7.70 5.04 -20.08
C ASP A 52 8.77 4.23 -19.32
N PRO A 53 9.96 4.01 -19.93
CA PRO A 53 11.05 3.24 -19.31
C PRO A 53 11.53 3.81 -17.98
N PHE A 54 11.37 5.12 -17.71
CA PHE A 54 11.74 5.73 -16.43
C PHE A 54 10.86 5.28 -15.26
N TRP A 55 9.69 4.68 -15.54
CA TRP A 55 8.80 4.11 -14.53
C TRP A 55 8.96 2.59 -14.38
N GLU A 56 9.90 1.97 -15.10
CA GLU A 56 10.14 0.52 -15.00
C GLU A 56 10.54 0.14 -13.57
N GLY A 57 9.84 -0.82 -12.98
CA GLY A 57 10.04 -1.23 -11.58
C GLY A 57 9.52 -0.25 -10.52
N LEU A 58 9.01 0.94 -10.90
CA LEU A 58 8.54 1.99 -9.99
C LEU A 58 7.02 2.20 -10.04
N ALA A 59 6.34 1.72 -11.09
CA ALA A 59 4.89 1.77 -11.25
C ALA A 59 4.39 0.57 -12.07
N LEU A 60 3.13 0.18 -11.86
CA LEU A 60 2.46 -0.75 -12.75
C LEU A 60 2.06 -0.03 -14.04
N TYR A 61 2.53 -0.49 -15.19
CA TYR A 61 2.04 0.00 -16.47
C TYR A 61 0.65 -0.51 -16.78
N TRP A 62 -0.29 0.41 -17.10
CA TRP A 62 -1.68 0.11 -17.41
C TRP A 62 -2.14 0.95 -18.61
N PRO A 63 -2.21 0.39 -19.84
CA PRO A 63 -2.51 1.13 -21.07
C PRO A 63 -3.99 1.46 -21.27
N ARG A 64 -4.90 0.79 -20.55
CA ARG A 64 -6.34 1.03 -20.68
C ARG A 64 -6.75 2.26 -19.87
N PRO A 65 -7.71 3.08 -20.37
CA PRO A 65 -8.21 4.22 -19.60
C PRO A 65 -8.66 3.83 -18.19
N LEU A 66 -8.32 4.65 -17.20
CA LEU A 66 -8.79 4.53 -15.82
C LEU A 66 -9.56 5.79 -15.44
N ASP A 67 -10.76 5.63 -14.93
CA ASP A 67 -11.50 6.70 -14.25
C ASP A 67 -11.05 6.77 -12.78
N ALA A 68 -10.10 7.66 -12.49
CA ALA A 68 -9.58 7.85 -11.15
C ALA A 68 -10.67 8.30 -10.15
N GLY A 69 -11.67 9.04 -10.60
CA GLY A 69 -12.81 9.46 -9.77
C GLY A 69 -13.69 8.29 -9.39
N LEU A 70 -13.96 7.37 -10.33
CA LEU A 70 -14.65 6.12 -10.02
C LEU A 70 -13.84 5.29 -9.01
N LEU A 71 -12.54 5.09 -9.27
CA LEU A 71 -11.68 4.30 -8.38
C LEU A 71 -11.58 4.92 -6.98
N ASP A 72 -11.53 6.27 -6.88
CA ASP A 72 -11.50 6.94 -5.58
C ASP A 72 -12.80 6.69 -4.79
N ARG A 73 -13.97 6.78 -5.44
CA ARG A 73 -15.26 6.46 -4.79
C ARG A 73 -15.27 5.03 -4.26
N GLN A 74 -14.82 4.06 -5.08
CA GLN A 74 -14.76 2.66 -4.67
C GLN A 74 -13.73 2.42 -3.56
N ALA A 75 -12.60 3.12 -3.57
CA ALA A 75 -11.58 3.02 -2.54
C ALA A 75 -12.09 3.42 -1.14
N LYS A 76 -13.10 4.29 -1.05
CA LYS A 76 -13.71 4.67 0.24
C LYS A 76 -14.39 3.52 0.96
N ASP A 77 -14.84 2.51 0.24
CA ASP A 77 -15.48 1.32 0.82
C ASP A 77 -14.52 0.46 1.67
N PHE A 78 -13.21 0.67 1.55
CA PHE A 78 -12.21 0.05 2.41
C PHE A 78 -12.01 0.77 3.76
N LEU A 79 -12.54 1.98 3.93
CA LEU A 79 -12.37 2.74 5.18
C LEU A 79 -13.11 2.07 6.34
N GLY A 80 -12.52 2.15 7.52
CA GLY A 80 -13.07 1.59 8.74
C GLY A 80 -12.40 0.31 9.19
N THR A 81 -13.02 -0.35 10.16
CA THR A 81 -12.55 -1.62 10.75
C THR A 81 -13.31 -2.78 10.12
N HIS A 82 -12.59 -3.66 9.43
CA HIS A 82 -13.16 -4.79 8.72
C HIS A 82 -12.32 -6.05 8.90
N ASP A 83 -12.96 -7.21 8.70
CA ASP A 83 -12.26 -8.47 8.46
C ASP A 83 -11.76 -8.48 6.99
N PHE A 84 -10.43 -8.34 6.80
CA PHE A 84 -9.80 -8.32 5.49
C PHE A 84 -9.37 -9.71 4.99
N SER A 85 -10.00 -10.79 5.43
CA SER A 85 -9.68 -12.15 4.96
C SER A 85 -9.77 -12.29 3.45
N ALA A 86 -10.75 -11.65 2.79
CA ALA A 86 -10.88 -11.63 1.34
C ALA A 86 -9.72 -10.90 0.62
N PHE A 87 -9.01 -10.05 1.33
CA PHE A 87 -7.87 -9.27 0.82
C PHE A 87 -6.52 -9.79 1.33
N ARG A 88 -6.43 -11.08 1.66
CA ARG A 88 -5.23 -11.74 2.16
C ARG A 88 -4.88 -12.95 1.31
N ASN A 89 -3.60 -13.10 0.94
CA ASN A 89 -3.12 -14.34 0.36
C ASN A 89 -2.81 -15.38 1.46
N ALA A 90 -2.89 -16.67 1.11
CA ALA A 90 -2.47 -17.75 1.98
C ALA A 90 -0.99 -17.65 2.37
N GLY A 91 -0.60 -18.31 3.47
CA GLY A 91 0.78 -18.29 3.98
C GLY A 91 1.10 -17.15 4.95
N SER A 92 0.11 -16.36 5.37
CA SER A 92 0.26 -15.41 6.47
C SER A 92 0.10 -16.14 7.80
N GLY A 93 1.11 -16.06 8.67
CA GLY A 93 1.02 -16.55 10.06
C GLY A 93 0.21 -15.64 11.00
N VAL A 94 -0.53 -14.68 10.46
CA VAL A 94 -1.36 -13.76 11.24
C VAL A 94 -2.73 -14.38 11.42
N GLU A 95 -3.13 -14.64 12.67
CA GLU A 95 -4.41 -15.26 13.01
C GLU A 95 -5.57 -14.27 12.88
N ASP A 96 -5.44 -13.09 13.44
CA ASP A 96 -6.48 -12.05 13.39
C ASP A 96 -6.44 -11.27 12.07
N PRO A 97 -7.46 -11.38 11.19
CA PRO A 97 -7.54 -10.67 9.93
C PRO A 97 -8.16 -9.26 10.05
N VAL A 98 -8.62 -8.86 11.24
CA VAL A 98 -9.27 -7.55 11.42
C VAL A 98 -8.24 -6.43 11.36
N ARG A 99 -8.50 -5.41 10.54
CA ARG A 99 -7.66 -4.21 10.40
C ARG A 99 -8.52 -2.97 10.32
N THR A 100 -7.94 -1.86 10.75
CA THR A 100 -8.56 -0.54 10.60
C THR A 100 -7.82 0.27 9.54
N VAL A 101 -8.50 0.57 8.45
CA VAL A 101 -8.03 1.48 7.41
C VAL A 101 -8.59 2.87 7.69
N PHE A 102 -7.71 3.84 7.99
CA PHE A 102 -8.12 5.20 8.33
C PHE A 102 -7.89 6.21 7.21
N GLU A 103 -7.20 5.82 6.15
CA GLU A 103 -7.05 6.58 4.92
C GLU A 103 -7.07 5.64 3.73
N CYS A 104 -7.92 5.91 2.75
CA CYS A 104 -7.94 5.20 1.47
C CYS A 104 -8.46 6.14 0.39
N GLY A 105 -7.71 6.30 -0.70
CA GLY A 105 -8.13 7.17 -1.79
C GLY A 105 -7.26 7.02 -3.02
N VAL A 106 -7.81 7.43 -4.17
CA VAL A 106 -7.12 7.41 -5.46
C VAL A 106 -7.01 8.82 -5.99
N THR A 107 -5.82 9.18 -6.44
CA THR A 107 -5.53 10.47 -7.09
C THR A 107 -4.90 10.27 -8.45
N ARG A 108 -5.02 11.28 -9.32
CA ARG A 108 -4.36 11.32 -10.63
C ARG A 108 -3.55 12.60 -10.77
N ALA A 109 -2.30 12.47 -11.24
CA ALA A 109 -1.43 13.56 -11.65
C ALA A 109 -0.84 13.22 -13.02
N GLY A 110 -1.38 13.81 -14.08
CA GLY A 110 -1.04 13.44 -15.46
C GLY A 110 -1.32 11.97 -15.72
N ASP A 111 -0.30 11.24 -16.15
CA ASP A 111 -0.38 9.81 -16.45
C ASP A 111 -0.22 8.91 -15.20
N LEU A 112 0.09 9.49 -14.06
CA LEU A 112 0.25 8.74 -12.83
C LEU A 112 -1.06 8.70 -12.04
N VAL A 113 -1.54 7.49 -11.77
CA VAL A 113 -2.66 7.21 -10.85
C VAL A 113 -2.10 6.53 -9.61
N GLU A 114 -2.42 7.04 -8.43
CA GLU A 114 -1.90 6.55 -7.16
C GLU A 114 -3.04 6.19 -6.21
N LEU A 115 -3.02 4.95 -5.71
CA LEU A 115 -3.83 4.53 -4.56
C LEU A 115 -3.01 4.75 -3.30
N THR A 116 -3.50 5.55 -2.36
CA THR A 116 -2.91 5.72 -1.02
C THR A 116 -3.78 4.99 0.00
N VAL A 117 -3.15 4.18 0.84
CA VAL A 117 -3.84 3.45 1.92
C VAL A 117 -3.05 3.58 3.20
N ALA A 118 -3.68 4.01 4.30
CA ALA A 118 -3.08 4.00 5.62
C ALA A 118 -3.99 3.28 6.62
N GLY A 119 -3.38 2.50 7.52
CA GLY A 119 -4.08 1.68 8.50
C GLY A 119 -3.18 1.30 9.67
N ASP A 120 -3.78 0.70 10.70
CA ASP A 120 -3.09 0.19 11.88
C ASP A 120 -2.15 -0.99 11.57
N GLY A 121 -2.50 -1.77 10.54
CA GLY A 121 -1.72 -2.91 10.06
C GLY A 121 -2.23 -3.40 8.71
N PHE A 122 -1.44 -4.27 8.07
CA PHE A 122 -1.79 -4.84 6.78
C PHE A 122 -1.49 -6.33 6.77
N LEU A 123 -2.39 -7.09 6.16
CA LEU A 123 -2.22 -8.52 5.91
C LEU A 123 -1.30 -8.76 4.70
N TYR A 124 -0.87 -9.99 4.53
CA TYR A 124 0.00 -10.36 3.42
C TYR A 124 -0.65 -10.04 2.06
N ASN A 125 0.03 -9.22 1.28
CA ASN A 125 -0.40 -8.68 -0.02
C ASN A 125 -1.68 -7.81 0.00
N MET A 126 -2.22 -7.41 1.16
CA MET A 126 -3.51 -6.71 1.29
C MET A 126 -3.61 -5.50 0.35
N VAL A 127 -2.69 -4.55 0.41
CA VAL A 127 -2.74 -3.34 -0.44
C VAL A 127 -2.66 -3.67 -1.93
N ARG A 128 -1.89 -4.69 -2.30
CA ARG A 128 -1.80 -5.15 -3.70
C ARG A 128 -3.10 -5.78 -4.19
N ILE A 129 -3.82 -6.50 -3.32
CA ILE A 129 -5.13 -7.07 -3.64
C ILE A 129 -6.18 -5.95 -3.73
N MET A 130 -6.15 -4.96 -2.84
CA MET A 130 -7.00 -3.76 -2.93
C MET A 130 -6.80 -3.05 -4.28
N ALA A 131 -5.53 -2.76 -4.64
CA ALA A 131 -5.19 -2.15 -5.94
C ALA A 131 -5.66 -3.01 -7.11
N GLY A 132 -5.42 -4.31 -7.07
CA GLY A 132 -5.85 -5.26 -8.11
C GLY A 132 -7.37 -5.34 -8.25
N THR A 133 -8.11 -5.30 -7.13
CA THR A 133 -9.58 -5.29 -7.15
C THR A 133 -10.12 -4.03 -7.83
N LEU A 134 -9.56 -2.85 -7.51
CA LEU A 134 -9.93 -1.60 -8.18
C LEU A 134 -9.62 -1.63 -9.69
N LEU A 135 -8.48 -2.21 -10.09
CA LEU A 135 -8.13 -2.39 -11.51
C LEU A 135 -9.06 -3.39 -12.20
N ASP A 136 -9.48 -4.46 -11.51
CA ASP A 136 -10.42 -5.44 -12.01
C ASP A 136 -11.85 -4.86 -12.16
N MET A 137 -12.23 -3.92 -11.28
CA MET A 137 -13.44 -3.12 -11.46
C MET A 137 -13.35 -2.22 -12.70
N ALA A 138 -12.21 -1.54 -12.91
CA ALA A 138 -12.01 -0.69 -14.09
C ALA A 138 -12.08 -1.46 -15.41
N ARG A 139 -11.73 -2.76 -15.43
CA ARG A 139 -11.86 -3.61 -16.64
C ARG A 139 -13.14 -4.42 -16.69
N GLY A 140 -14.03 -4.30 -15.70
CA GLY A 140 -15.32 -4.99 -15.65
C GLY A 140 -15.27 -6.45 -15.21
N SER A 141 -14.13 -6.93 -14.64
CA SER A 141 -14.00 -8.30 -14.14
C SER A 141 -14.52 -8.47 -12.72
N VAL A 142 -14.58 -7.40 -11.95
CA VAL A 142 -15.20 -7.30 -10.63
C VAL A 142 -16.29 -6.22 -10.71
N PRO A 143 -17.50 -6.46 -10.21
CA PRO A 143 -18.57 -5.47 -10.27
C PRO A 143 -18.22 -4.21 -9.47
N VAL A 144 -18.52 -3.04 -10.02
CA VAL A 144 -18.43 -1.77 -9.31
C VAL A 144 -19.41 -1.78 -8.14
N GLY A 145 -18.98 -1.31 -6.97
CA GLY A 145 -19.80 -1.29 -5.74
C GLY A 145 -19.77 -2.59 -4.93
N SER A 146 -19.02 -3.61 -5.34
CA SER A 146 -19.02 -4.91 -4.67
C SER A 146 -18.02 -5.04 -3.50
N ILE A 147 -17.23 -4.00 -3.19
CA ILE A 147 -16.24 -4.07 -2.10
C ILE A 147 -16.86 -4.45 -0.75
N PRO A 148 -18.00 -3.87 -0.31
CA PRO A 148 -18.64 -4.26 0.94
C PRO A 148 -19.01 -5.74 0.97
N GLU A 149 -19.61 -6.26 -0.11
CA GLU A 149 -19.98 -7.68 -0.22
C GLU A 149 -18.75 -8.60 -0.24
N ILE A 150 -17.64 -8.17 -0.85
CA ILE A 150 -16.38 -8.93 -0.86
C ILE A 150 -15.82 -9.01 0.57
N LEU A 151 -15.82 -7.90 1.31
CA LEU A 151 -15.38 -7.86 2.72
C LEU A 151 -16.23 -8.80 3.58
N GLU A 152 -17.57 -8.72 3.48
CA GLU A 152 -18.50 -9.59 4.22
C GLU A 152 -18.32 -11.07 3.90
N SER A 153 -18.02 -11.40 2.65
CA SER A 153 -17.84 -12.79 2.20
C SER A 153 -16.62 -13.47 2.81
N ARG A 154 -15.58 -12.70 3.19
CA ARG A 154 -14.26 -13.20 3.64
C ARG A 154 -13.59 -14.15 2.65
N ASP A 155 -14.08 -14.21 1.44
CA ASP A 155 -13.62 -15.13 0.39
C ASP A 155 -12.66 -14.43 -0.57
N ARG A 156 -11.39 -14.88 -0.56
CA ARG A 156 -10.32 -14.36 -1.43
C ARG A 156 -10.66 -14.46 -2.92
N SER A 157 -11.43 -15.47 -3.32
CA SER A 157 -11.78 -15.70 -4.72
C SER A 157 -12.71 -14.63 -5.30
N ARG A 158 -13.43 -13.90 -4.45
CA ARG A 158 -14.31 -12.79 -4.84
C ARG A 158 -13.57 -11.47 -5.03
N ALA A 159 -12.41 -11.31 -4.41
CA ALA A 159 -11.56 -10.15 -4.63
C ALA A 159 -10.79 -10.27 -5.95
N GLY A 160 -10.32 -9.13 -6.45
CA GLY A 160 -9.54 -9.07 -7.69
C GLY A 160 -8.13 -9.67 -7.58
N MET A 161 -7.38 -9.52 -8.65
CA MET A 161 -6.00 -10.02 -8.75
C MET A 161 -5.09 -9.42 -7.66
N THR A 162 -3.99 -10.11 -7.34
CA THR A 162 -2.88 -9.49 -6.61
C THR A 162 -2.06 -8.66 -7.59
N ALA A 163 -2.16 -7.34 -7.51
CA ALA A 163 -1.41 -6.45 -8.40
C ALA A 163 0.11 -6.66 -8.27
N PRO A 164 0.91 -6.49 -9.34
CA PRO A 164 2.36 -6.62 -9.32
C PRO A 164 3.03 -5.80 -8.21
N ALA A 165 4.18 -6.28 -7.70
CA ALA A 165 4.85 -5.60 -6.60
C ALA A 165 5.52 -4.27 -6.99
N CYS A 166 5.84 -4.08 -8.27
CA CYS A 166 6.59 -2.93 -8.77
C CYS A 166 5.95 -1.56 -8.43
N GLY A 167 4.62 -1.51 -8.31
CA GLY A 167 3.93 -0.26 -7.96
C GLY A 167 3.84 0.02 -6.45
N LEU A 168 4.18 -0.92 -5.57
CA LEU A 168 3.96 -0.80 -4.13
C LEU A 168 5.12 -0.11 -3.42
N ILE A 169 4.81 0.92 -2.65
CA ILE A 169 5.76 1.68 -1.84
C ILE A 169 5.27 1.74 -0.39
N LEU A 170 6.11 1.38 0.56
CA LEU A 170 5.91 1.74 1.97
C LEU A 170 6.34 3.20 2.14
N GLU A 171 5.36 4.12 2.14
CA GLU A 171 5.63 5.55 2.15
C GLU A 171 5.99 6.06 3.55
N LYS A 172 5.28 5.56 4.57
CA LYS A 172 5.46 6.04 5.95
C LYS A 172 5.12 4.97 6.97
N VAL A 173 5.90 4.94 8.04
CA VAL A 173 5.61 4.21 9.28
C VAL A 173 5.29 5.24 10.36
N PHE A 174 4.15 5.07 11.03
CA PHE A 174 3.72 5.95 12.11
C PHE A 174 4.18 5.36 13.44
N TYR A 175 4.82 6.17 14.25
CA TYR A 175 5.14 5.83 15.64
C TYR A 175 4.42 6.78 16.58
N PRO A 176 4.05 6.34 17.80
CA PRO A 176 3.62 7.25 18.87
C PRO A 176 4.67 8.34 19.07
N LYS A 177 4.27 9.48 19.62
CA LYS A 177 5.26 10.50 20.04
C LYS A 177 6.19 9.84 21.04
N LEU A 178 7.45 9.76 20.68
CA LEU A 178 8.55 9.30 21.52
C LEU A 178 9.09 10.45 22.36
#